data_fc140458b6c5eda7fcf66a157f3cc3bc
#
_entry.id   fc140458b6c5eda7fcf66a157f3cc3bc
#
_cell.length_a   1.000
_cell.length_b   1.000
_cell.length_c   1.000
_cell.angle_alpha   90.00
_cell.angle_beta   90.00
_cell.angle_gamma   90.00
#
_symmetry.space_group_name_H-M   'P 1'
#
loop_
_entity.id
_entity.type
_entity.pdbx_description
1 polymer ?
#
loop_
_entity_poly.entity_id
_entity_poly.type
_entity_poly.pdbx_seq_one_letter_code
_entity_poly.pdbx_strand_id
1 'polypeptide(L)' 'MAREKSTYKFLTVREVAVLMRVSNMTVYRLIKSGSLKAVQVGNRYRVNEEDVHQYLDDHYVRAV' A
#
# COMPACT_ATOMS: atom_id res chain seq x y z
N MET A 1 -14.69 13.67 -14.85
CA MET A 1 -14.33 13.25 -14.67
C MET A 1 -13.75 12.70 -14.44
N ALA A 2 -13.47 12.62 -14.29
CA ALA A 2 -13.00 12.03 -14.09
C ALA A 2 -12.52 11.36 -13.72
N ARG A 3 -12.15 11.12 -13.27
CA ARG A 3 -11.57 10.36 -13.02
C ARG A 3 -11.90 9.37 -13.09
N GLU A 4 -12.15 9.15 -13.59
CA GLU A 4 -12.42 8.31 -13.77
C GLU A 4 -12.07 7.36 -13.68
N LYS A 5 -11.98 7.12 -13.68
CA LYS A 5 -11.55 6.37 -13.63
C LYS A 5 -11.13 5.74 -13.12
N SER A 6 -11.46 6.22 -13.01
CA SER A 6 -10.63 5.56 -12.45
C SER A 6 -10.57 4.21 -12.17
N THR A 7 -9.68 3.70 -12.45
CA THR A 7 -9.52 2.32 -12.22
C THR A 7 -8.63 2.14 -11.03
N TYR A 8 -9.23 1.82 -9.94
CA TYR A 8 -8.45 1.53 -8.74
C TYR A 8 -7.81 0.18 -8.93
N LYS A 9 -6.53 0.11 -8.65
CA LYS A 9 -5.84 -1.15 -8.63
C LYS A 9 -5.50 -1.49 -7.20
N PHE A 10 -6.17 -2.48 -6.66
CA PHE A 10 -5.97 -2.89 -5.29
C PHE A 10 -5.04 -4.08 -5.21
N LEU A 11 -4.17 -4.05 -4.23
CA LEU A 11 -3.19 -5.09 -3.99
C LEU A 11 -3.51 -5.78 -2.69
N THR A 12 -3.22 -7.07 -2.63
CA THR A 12 -3.32 -7.81 -1.37
C THR A 12 -2.11 -7.46 -0.51
N VAL A 13 -2.19 -7.80 0.78
CA VAL A 13 -1.05 -7.60 1.68
C VAL A 13 0.18 -8.32 1.13
N ARG A 14 -0.02 -9.54 0.62
CA ARG A 14 1.11 -10.28 0.07
C ARG A 14 1.72 -9.59 -1.13
N GLU A 15 0.89 -9.04 -2.00
CA GLU A 15 1.40 -8.35 -3.18
C GLU A 15 2.17 -7.10 -2.78
N VAL A 16 1.67 -6.38 -1.78
CA VAL A 16 2.39 -5.21 -1.27
C VAL A 16 3.72 -5.62 -0.66
N ALA A 17 3.72 -6.71 0.10
CA ALA A 17 4.94 -7.21 0.74
C ALA A 17 5.98 -7.56 -0.31
N VAL A 18 5.57 -8.23 -1.39
CA VAL A 18 6.49 -8.58 -2.46
C VAL A 18 7.02 -7.32 -3.14
N LEU A 19 6.13 -6.38 -3.43
CA LEU A 19 6.50 -5.14 -4.11
C LEU A 19 7.51 -4.35 -3.27
N MET A 20 7.29 -4.27 -1.96
CA MET A 20 8.16 -3.52 -1.07
C MET A 20 9.33 -4.34 -0.55
N ARG A 21 9.33 -5.64 -0.83
CA ARG A 21 10.38 -6.57 -0.42
C ARG A 21 10.50 -6.65 1.09
N VAL A 22 9.36 -6.74 1.74
CA VAL A 22 9.28 -6.89 3.18
C VAL A 22 8.35 -8.07 3.50
N SER A 23 8.24 -8.41 4.77
CA SER A 23 7.35 -9.48 5.18
C SER A 23 5.90 -8.99 5.23
N ASN A 24 4.96 -9.93 5.18
CA ASN A 24 3.55 -9.59 5.37
C ASN A 24 3.33 -8.92 6.71
N MET A 25 4.04 -9.36 7.73
CA MET A 25 3.90 -8.80 9.06
C MET A 25 4.26 -7.31 9.07
N THR A 26 5.29 -6.95 8.32
CA THR A 26 5.68 -5.54 8.22
C THR A 26 4.57 -4.73 7.57
N VAL A 27 3.94 -5.26 6.52
CA VAL A 27 2.83 -4.58 5.87
C VAL A 27 1.67 -4.40 6.84
N TYR A 28 1.33 -5.44 7.61
CA TYR A 28 0.27 -5.32 8.60
C TYR A 28 0.57 -4.25 9.63
N ARG A 29 1.83 -4.15 10.07
CA ARG A 29 2.22 -3.12 11.02
C ARG A 29 2.03 -1.73 10.44
N LEU A 30 2.39 -1.55 9.18
CA LEU A 30 2.24 -0.25 8.52
C LEU A 30 0.78 0.14 8.41
N ILE A 31 -0.08 -0.83 8.12
CA ILE A 31 -1.52 -0.56 8.04
C ILE A 31 -2.06 -0.23 9.43
N LYS A 32 -1.69 -1.00 10.42
CA LYS A 32 -2.20 -0.81 11.77
C LYS A 32 -1.75 0.51 12.39
N SER A 33 -0.54 0.94 12.04
CA SER A 33 -0.02 2.20 12.56
C SER A 33 -0.56 3.42 11.82
N GLY A 34 -1.26 3.19 10.72
CA GLY A 34 -1.76 4.28 9.91
C GLY A 34 -0.75 4.83 8.91
N SER A 35 0.43 4.22 8.85
CA SER A 35 1.45 4.69 7.92
C SER A 35 1.09 4.37 6.47
N LEU A 36 0.36 3.29 6.27
CA LEU A 36 -0.06 2.87 4.94
C LEU A 36 -1.57 2.73 4.94
N LYS A 37 -2.22 3.45 4.05
CA LYS A 37 -3.68 3.41 3.94
C LYS A 37 -4.11 2.08 3.35
N ALA A 38 -5.21 1.56 3.85
CA ALA A 38 -5.76 0.32 3.35
C ALA A 38 -7.26 0.31 3.54
N VAL A 39 -7.92 -0.47 2.69
CA VAL A 39 -9.35 -0.71 2.80
C VAL A 39 -9.53 -2.11 3.36
N GLN A 40 -10.41 -2.24 4.32
CA GLN A 40 -10.73 -3.55 4.87
C GLN A 40 -11.96 -4.10 4.16
N VAL A 41 -11.80 -5.25 3.55
CA VAL A 41 -12.90 -5.93 2.85
C VAL A 41 -13.07 -7.28 3.54
N GLY A 42 -14.14 -7.41 4.30
CA GLY A 42 -14.31 -8.58 5.14
C GLY A 42 -13.23 -8.60 6.20
N ASN A 43 -12.48 -9.68 6.27
CA ASN A 43 -11.38 -9.79 7.22
C ASN A 43 -10.02 -9.63 6.54
N ARG A 44 -10.01 -9.05 5.34
CA ARG A 44 -8.77 -8.88 4.60
C ARG A 44 -8.58 -7.42 4.26
N TYR A 45 -7.32 -7.03 4.09
CA TYR A 45 -6.98 -5.69 3.68
C TYR A 45 -6.68 -5.64 2.20
N ARG A 46 -7.00 -4.51 1.60
CA ARG A 46 -6.63 -4.20 0.22
C ARG A 46 -5.98 -2.84 0.22
N VAL A 47 -4.91 -2.70 -0.53
CA VAL A 47 -4.15 -1.45 -0.58
C VAL A 47 -4.16 -0.95 -2.01
N ASN A 48 -4.56 0.31 -2.18
CA ASN A 48 -4.51 0.93 -3.50
C ASN A 48 -3.06 1.07 -3.90
N GLU A 49 -2.75 0.70 -5.14
CA GLU A 49 -1.39 0.76 -5.64
C GLU A 49 -0.79 2.16 -5.50
N GLU A 50 -1.61 3.19 -5.72
CA GLU A 50 -1.12 4.56 -5.58
C GLU A 50 -0.70 4.88 -4.16
N ASP A 51 -1.40 4.32 -3.19
CA ASP A 51 -1.02 4.54 -1.79
C ASP A 51 0.33 3.90 -1.46
N VAL A 52 0.62 2.77 -2.10
CA VAL A 52 1.92 2.13 -1.93
C VAL A 52 3.02 3.03 -2.51
N HIS A 53 2.79 3.54 -3.71
CA HIS A 53 3.75 4.44 -4.34
C HIS A 53 3.96 5.70 -3.52
N GLN A 54 2.86 6.25 -2.99
CA GLN A 54 2.96 7.46 -2.17
C GLN A 54 3.77 7.18 -0.91
N TYR A 55 3.53 6.04 -0.28
CA TYR A 55 4.31 5.66 0.90
C TYR A 55 5.79 5.57 0.58
N LEU A 56 6.11 4.92 -0.54
CA LEU A 56 7.50 4.77 -0.94
C LEU A 56 8.14 6.11 -1.24
N ASP A 57 7.40 7.01 -1.91
CA ASP A 57 7.91 8.34 -2.20
C ASP A 57 8.19 9.12 -0.93
N ASP A 58 7.28 9.03 0.04
CA ASP A 58 7.41 9.76 1.30
C ASP A 58 8.58 9.27 2.12
N HIS A 59 8.96 8.02 1.93
CA HIS A 59 10.04 7.41 2.70
C HIS A 59 11.29 7.18 1.87
N TYR A 60 11.34 7.79 0.70
CA TYR A 60 12.49 7.65 -0.17
C TYR A 60 13.71 8.33 0.47
N VAL A 61 14.79 7.59 0.58
CA VAL A 61 16.02 8.11 1.13
C VAL A 61 17.02 8.24 0.00
N ARG A 62 17.41 9.47 -0.27
CA ARG A 62 18.35 9.71 -1.34
C ARG A 62 19.77 9.45 -0.83
N ALA A 63 20.45 8.56 -1.53
CA ALA A 63 21.85 8.30 -1.24
C ALA A 63 22.69 9.42 -1.84
N VAL A 64 23.57 9.98 -1.08
CA VAL A 64 24.43 11.06 -1.56
C VAL A 64 25.87 10.60 -1.63
#